data_cb815be3813ae7c96c471edeaa917e7a
#
_entry.id   cb815be3813ae7c96c471edeaa917e7a
#
_cell.length_a   1.000
_cell.length_b   1.000
_cell.length_c   1.000
_cell.angle_alpha   90.00
_cell.angle_beta   90.00
_cell.angle_gamma   90.00
#
_symmetry.space_group_name_H-M   'P 1'
#
loop_
_entity.id
_entity.type
_entity.pdbx_description
1 polymer ?
#
loop_
_entity_poly.entity_id
_entity_poly.type
_entity_poly.pdbx_seq_one_letter_code
_entity_poly.pdbx_strand_id
1 'polypeptide(L)'
;INRNGFGFVNINDENRGDVFIAARNIGTAFDGDIVEVELFAKQKGKNIEGQIVNVIERKRKEYVGIIKKSKSFFFISPDDPKLHRDIYINESKLNGAKSEDKVVVGKLVWDTSMLNPEGEVVEVLGKSGSHDTDIISIAREFDLKYKFPASVLAEAENISNTIHKEEI
;
A
#
# COMPACT_ATOMS: atom_id res chain seq x y z
N ILE A 1 1.41 -3.08 -12.80
CA ILE A 1 2.24 -1.90 -13.14
C ILE A 1 3.70 -2.30 -12.90
N ASN A 2 4.60 -1.88 -13.78
CA ASN A 2 6.03 -2.17 -13.63
C ASN A 2 6.81 -0.96 -13.09
N ARG A 3 8.12 -1.16 -12.82
CA ARG A 3 9.02 -0.11 -12.30
C ARG A 3 9.17 1.11 -13.21
N ASN A 4 8.87 0.99 -14.51
CA ASN A 4 8.92 2.11 -15.47
C ASN A 4 7.58 2.86 -15.57
N GLY A 5 6.59 2.49 -14.74
CA GLY A 5 5.30 3.15 -14.63
C GLY A 5 4.25 2.73 -15.67
N PHE A 6 4.59 1.91 -16.67
CA PHE A 6 3.57 1.33 -17.55
C PHE A 6 2.95 0.07 -16.95
N GLY A 7 1.78 -0.35 -17.45
CA GLY A 7 1.11 -1.55 -16.98
C GLY A 7 0.39 -2.30 -18.07
N PHE A 8 -0.14 -3.45 -17.67
CA PHE A 8 -1.06 -4.24 -18.46
C PHE A 8 -2.33 -4.44 -17.67
N VAL A 9 -3.48 -4.27 -18.31
CA VAL A 9 -4.78 -4.58 -17.73
C VAL A 9 -5.27 -5.87 -18.36
N ASN A 10 -5.48 -6.87 -17.50
CA ASN A 10 -6.09 -8.13 -17.91
C ASN A 10 -7.60 -7.92 -18.08
N ILE A 11 -8.11 -8.16 -19.27
CA ILE A 11 -9.53 -8.23 -19.54
C ILE A 11 -9.89 -9.70 -19.49
N ASN A 12 -10.82 -10.09 -18.61
CA ASN A 12 -11.32 -11.46 -18.47
C ASN A 12 -12.04 -11.97 -19.75
N ASP A 13 -11.41 -11.83 -20.91
CA ASP A 13 -11.89 -12.27 -22.20
C ASP A 13 -10.78 -13.11 -22.86
N GLU A 14 -10.97 -14.42 -22.93
CA GLU A 14 -10.00 -15.38 -23.48
C GLU A 14 -9.60 -15.08 -24.94
N ASN A 15 -10.41 -14.32 -25.68
CA ASN A 15 -10.16 -13.96 -27.07
C ASN A 15 -9.42 -12.64 -27.25
N ARG A 16 -9.20 -11.88 -26.18
CA ARG A 16 -8.51 -10.60 -26.19
C ARG A 16 -7.32 -10.65 -25.25
N GLY A 17 -6.15 -10.27 -25.76
CA GLY A 17 -4.96 -10.12 -24.94
C GLY A 17 -5.05 -8.94 -23.97
N ASP A 18 -4.07 -8.84 -23.08
CA ASP A 18 -3.95 -7.74 -22.13
C ASP A 18 -3.86 -6.38 -22.83
N VAL A 19 -4.48 -5.37 -22.23
CA VAL A 19 -4.39 -3.98 -22.71
C VAL A 19 -3.13 -3.33 -22.17
N PHE A 20 -2.26 -2.86 -23.04
CA PHE A 20 -1.09 -2.08 -22.67
C PHE A 20 -1.51 -0.66 -22.29
N ILE A 21 -1.06 -0.22 -21.12
CA ILE A 21 -1.29 1.14 -20.60
C ILE A 21 0.05 1.83 -20.41
N ALA A 22 0.30 2.85 -21.22
CA ALA A 22 1.50 3.67 -21.08
C ALA A 22 1.50 4.43 -19.76
N ALA A 23 2.66 4.74 -19.20
CA ALA A 23 2.80 5.41 -17.90
C ALA A 23 1.95 6.67 -17.75
N ARG A 24 1.87 7.50 -18.81
CA ARG A 24 1.04 8.72 -18.84
C ARG A 24 -0.48 8.47 -18.80
N ASN A 25 -0.91 7.24 -19.07
CA ASN A 25 -2.31 6.83 -19.19
C ASN A 25 -2.77 5.97 -18.00
N ILE A 26 -1.92 5.73 -17.01
CA ILE A 26 -2.22 4.97 -15.78
C ILE A 26 -3.20 5.75 -14.87
N GLY A 27 -3.21 7.08 -14.95
CA GLY A 27 -4.06 7.90 -14.11
C GLY A 27 -3.68 7.79 -12.62
N THR A 28 -4.67 7.48 -11.79
CA THR A 28 -4.52 7.31 -10.35
C THR A 28 -4.50 5.83 -9.90
N ALA A 29 -4.34 4.89 -10.84
CA ALA A 29 -4.35 3.47 -10.52
C ALA A 29 -3.02 2.99 -9.92
N PHE A 30 -3.13 2.04 -8.99
CA PHE A 30 -2.03 1.27 -8.44
C PHE A 30 -2.01 -0.17 -8.97
N ASP A 31 -0.92 -0.89 -8.69
CA ASP A 31 -0.77 -2.28 -9.12
C ASP A 31 -1.80 -3.19 -8.46
N GLY A 32 -2.55 -3.88 -9.29
CA GLY A 32 -3.61 -4.81 -8.89
C GLY A 32 -4.99 -4.20 -8.68
N ASP A 33 -5.16 -2.88 -8.88
CA ASP A 33 -6.49 -2.26 -8.86
C ASP A 33 -7.41 -2.81 -9.95
N ILE A 34 -8.71 -2.84 -9.69
CA ILE A 34 -9.73 -3.05 -10.70
C ILE A 34 -10.07 -1.70 -11.32
N VAL A 35 -9.95 -1.62 -12.63
CA VAL A 35 -10.01 -0.35 -13.35
C VAL A 35 -10.95 -0.42 -14.55
N GLU A 36 -11.48 0.72 -14.93
CA GLU A 36 -12.16 0.94 -16.20
C GLU A 36 -11.16 1.49 -17.23
N VAL A 37 -11.13 0.88 -18.40
CA VAL A 37 -10.19 1.21 -19.46
C VAL A 37 -10.93 1.64 -20.72
N GLU A 38 -10.53 2.77 -21.28
CA GLU A 38 -10.94 3.19 -22.62
C GLU A 38 -9.88 2.78 -23.63
N LEU A 39 -10.27 2.03 -24.65
CA LEU A 39 -9.37 1.58 -25.71
C LEU A 39 -9.17 2.68 -26.76
N PHE A 40 -7.95 2.83 -27.25
CA PHE A 40 -7.69 3.79 -28.33
C PHE A 40 -8.24 3.27 -29.66
N ALA A 41 -8.90 4.14 -30.40
CA ALA A 41 -9.45 3.82 -31.73
C ALA A 41 -8.37 3.48 -32.77
N LYS A 42 -7.18 4.11 -32.67
CA LYS A 42 -6.00 3.79 -33.47
C LYS A 42 -4.97 3.05 -32.63
N GLN A 43 -4.76 1.78 -32.95
CA GLN A 43 -3.72 0.96 -32.33
C GLN A 43 -2.41 1.14 -33.12
N LYS A 44 -1.28 1.40 -32.40
CA LYS A 44 0.03 1.67 -33.00
C LYS A 44 0.98 0.47 -33.00
N GLY A 45 0.49 -0.73 -32.74
CA GLY A 45 1.33 -1.91 -32.61
C GLY A 45 0.54 -3.20 -32.62
N LYS A 46 1.18 -4.28 -32.15
CA LYS A 46 0.52 -5.59 -31.99
C LYS A 46 -0.35 -5.68 -30.73
N ASN A 47 -0.09 -4.83 -29.75
CA ASN A 47 -0.81 -4.82 -28.47
C ASN A 47 -2.00 -3.87 -28.54
N ILE A 48 -3.09 -4.25 -27.89
CA ILE A 48 -4.22 -3.36 -27.65
C ILE A 48 -3.75 -2.28 -26.67
N GLU A 49 -3.94 -1.03 -27.00
CA GLU A 49 -3.56 0.12 -26.17
C GLU A 49 -4.78 0.87 -25.68
N GLY A 50 -4.69 1.43 -24.46
CA GLY A 50 -5.76 2.20 -23.87
C GLY A 50 -5.28 3.16 -22.79
N GLN A 51 -6.25 3.78 -22.11
CA GLN A 51 -6.04 4.60 -20.93
C GLN A 51 -6.97 4.17 -19.80
N ILE A 52 -6.51 4.28 -18.57
CA ILE A 52 -7.37 4.10 -17.39
C ILE A 52 -8.17 5.38 -17.20
N VAL A 53 -9.50 5.26 -17.20
CA VAL A 53 -10.43 6.37 -17.00
C VAL A 53 -10.98 6.42 -15.59
N ASN A 54 -11.05 5.25 -14.91
CA ASN A 54 -11.56 5.18 -13.55
C ASN A 54 -10.91 4.01 -12.78
N VAL A 55 -10.76 4.17 -11.47
CA VAL A 55 -10.41 3.10 -10.54
C VAL A 55 -11.69 2.65 -9.84
N ILE A 56 -12.17 1.46 -10.16
CA ILE A 56 -13.42 0.90 -9.64
C ILE A 56 -13.20 0.40 -8.21
N GLU A 57 -12.11 -0.35 -8.01
CA GLU A 57 -11.79 -0.92 -6.70
C GLU A 57 -10.27 -0.92 -6.46
N ARG A 58 -9.87 -0.45 -5.28
CA ARG A 58 -8.49 -0.54 -4.80
C ARG A 58 -8.20 -1.92 -4.24
N LYS A 59 -7.17 -2.58 -4.77
CA LYS A 59 -6.70 -3.85 -4.21
C LYS A 59 -6.13 -3.66 -2.81
N ARG A 60 -5.31 -2.62 -2.61
CA ARG A 60 -4.72 -2.28 -1.32
C ARG A 60 -5.40 -1.05 -0.73
N LYS A 61 -5.78 -1.14 0.54
CA LYS A 61 -6.38 -0.05 1.31
C LYS A 61 -5.38 0.63 2.24
N GLU A 62 -4.26 -0.03 2.52
CA GLU A 62 -3.24 0.42 3.46
C GLU A 62 -1.84 0.25 2.87
N TYR A 63 -0.96 1.18 3.21
CA TYR A 63 0.39 1.26 2.68
C TYR A 63 1.37 1.53 3.82
N VAL A 64 2.45 0.75 3.84
CA VAL A 64 3.54 0.94 4.80
C VAL A 64 4.57 1.90 4.21
N GLY A 65 5.14 2.75 5.05
CA GLY A 65 6.19 3.66 4.63
C GLY A 65 6.75 4.49 5.77
N ILE A 66 7.66 5.38 5.45
CA ILE A 66 8.34 6.25 6.42
C ILE A 66 7.79 7.65 6.32
N ILE A 67 7.36 8.22 7.46
CA ILE A 67 6.97 9.63 7.55
C ILE A 67 8.20 10.50 7.34
N LYS A 68 8.07 11.44 6.42
CA LYS A 68 9.04 12.51 6.18
C LYS A 68 8.38 13.87 6.33
N LYS A 69 9.15 14.84 6.81
CA LYS A 69 8.69 16.24 6.93
C LYS A 69 9.41 17.09 5.90
N SER A 70 8.64 17.78 5.07
CA SER A 70 9.10 18.92 4.30
C SER A 70 8.79 20.20 5.08
N LYS A 71 9.23 21.37 4.62
CA LYS A 71 9.11 22.65 5.35
C LYS A 71 7.71 22.91 5.93
N SER A 72 6.65 22.58 5.23
CA SER A 72 5.27 22.90 5.58
C SER A 72 4.28 21.74 5.49
N PHE A 73 4.74 20.51 5.18
CA PHE A 73 3.86 19.36 5.04
C PHE A 73 4.57 18.05 5.39
N PHE A 74 3.76 17.05 5.69
CA PHE A 74 4.21 15.69 5.91
C PHE A 74 3.82 14.81 4.73
N PHE A 75 4.64 13.82 4.45
CA PHE A 75 4.36 12.80 3.46
C PHE A 75 4.99 11.48 3.89
N ILE A 76 4.47 10.39 3.39
CA ILE A 76 5.16 9.11 3.50
C ILE A 76 5.83 8.76 2.18
N SER A 77 7.02 8.19 2.30
CA SER A 77 7.66 7.47 1.22
C SER A 77 7.32 6.00 1.39
N PRO A 78 6.48 5.41 0.50
CA PRO A 78 6.08 4.00 0.63
C PRO A 78 7.26 3.05 0.49
N ASP A 79 7.19 1.91 1.19
CA ASP A 79 8.20 0.85 1.09
C ASP A 79 8.07 0.05 -0.20
N ASP A 80 6.85 -0.08 -0.74
CA ASP A 80 6.60 -0.79 -1.99
C ASP A 80 7.19 -0.02 -3.19
N PRO A 81 8.21 -0.57 -3.87
CA PRO A 81 8.85 0.10 -5.00
C PRO A 81 7.95 0.25 -6.24
N LYS A 82 6.78 -0.37 -6.26
CA LYS A 82 5.76 -0.20 -7.29
C LYS A 82 4.91 1.05 -7.09
N LEU A 83 4.93 1.62 -5.88
CA LEU A 83 4.31 2.89 -5.56
C LEU A 83 5.30 4.03 -5.86
N HIS A 84 5.17 4.62 -7.03
CA HIS A 84 6.06 5.71 -7.49
C HIS A 84 5.68 7.09 -6.97
N ARG A 85 4.78 7.16 -6.00
CA ARG A 85 4.24 8.41 -5.46
C ARG A 85 4.33 8.43 -3.96
N ASP A 86 4.82 9.53 -3.42
CA ASP A 86 4.67 9.83 -2.01
C ASP A 86 3.19 10.09 -1.69
N ILE A 87 2.75 9.77 -0.48
CA ILE A 87 1.39 10.03 -0.02
C ILE A 87 1.45 11.22 0.94
N TYR A 88 0.74 12.29 0.61
CA TYR A 88 0.63 13.48 1.45
C TYR A 88 -0.18 13.18 2.70
N ILE A 89 0.28 13.70 3.86
CA ILE A 89 -0.41 13.55 5.14
C ILE A 89 -0.65 14.95 5.72
N ASN A 90 -1.91 15.26 5.97
CA ASN A 90 -2.24 16.48 6.70
C ASN A 90 -1.77 16.34 8.16
N GLU A 91 -1.26 17.42 8.75
CA GLU A 91 -0.73 17.42 10.13
C GLU A 91 -1.76 16.93 11.16
N SER A 92 -3.05 17.24 10.95
CA SER A 92 -4.15 16.75 11.80
C SER A 92 -4.41 15.24 11.70
N LYS A 93 -3.86 14.59 10.66
CA LYS A 93 -4.04 13.16 10.35
C LYS A 93 -2.79 12.31 10.63
N LEU A 94 -1.81 12.86 11.32
CA LEU A 94 -0.57 12.16 11.70
C LEU A 94 -0.80 11.09 12.79
N ASN A 95 -1.90 11.16 13.55
CA ASN A 95 -2.22 10.21 14.61
C ASN A 95 -1.04 9.95 15.57
N GLY A 96 -0.31 11.03 15.95
CA GLY A 96 0.84 10.97 16.85
C GLY A 96 2.17 10.56 16.21
N ALA A 97 2.19 10.22 14.91
CA ALA A 97 3.42 9.90 14.19
C ALA A 97 4.35 11.12 14.10
N LYS A 98 5.64 10.85 14.16
CA LYS A 98 6.72 11.85 14.05
C LYS A 98 7.52 11.57 12.78
N SER A 99 8.31 12.57 12.35
CA SER A 99 9.28 12.37 11.27
C SER A 99 10.18 11.17 11.56
N GLU A 100 10.49 10.37 10.55
CA GLU A 100 11.27 9.12 10.59
C GLU A 100 10.57 7.96 11.33
N ASP A 101 9.28 8.07 11.65
CA ASP A 101 8.53 6.91 12.08
C ASP A 101 8.08 6.07 10.87
N LYS A 102 8.11 4.76 11.06
CA LYS A 102 7.49 3.78 10.17
C LYS A 102 6.01 3.69 10.52
N VAL A 103 5.15 3.85 9.52
CA VAL A 103 3.71 3.96 9.71
C VAL A 103 2.93 3.16 8.69
N VAL A 104 1.69 2.88 9.00
CA VAL A 104 0.67 2.44 8.05
C VAL A 104 -0.24 3.62 7.73
N VAL A 105 -0.45 3.88 6.46
CA VAL A 105 -1.35 4.91 5.96
C VAL A 105 -2.51 4.26 5.22
N GLY A 106 -3.70 4.72 5.51
CA GLY A 106 -4.94 4.27 4.87
C GLY A 106 -5.82 5.43 4.43
N LYS A 107 -7.06 5.11 4.07
CA LYS A 107 -8.08 6.05 3.63
C LYS A 107 -7.58 7.00 2.53
N LEU A 108 -6.92 6.43 1.52
CA LEU A 108 -6.37 7.19 0.43
C LEU A 108 -7.47 7.86 -0.40
N VAL A 109 -7.26 9.16 -0.66
CA VAL A 109 -7.99 9.95 -1.64
C VAL A 109 -7.03 10.39 -2.72
N TRP A 110 -7.33 10.09 -3.97
CA TRP A 110 -6.49 10.45 -5.10
C TRP A 110 -7.35 10.76 -6.33
N ASP A 111 -7.75 12.01 -6.46
CA ASP A 111 -8.71 12.45 -7.49
C ASP A 111 -8.05 12.78 -8.83
N THR A 112 -6.77 13.16 -8.82
CA THR A 112 -6.05 13.53 -10.03
C THR A 112 -4.61 13.08 -10.01
N SER A 113 -4.13 12.55 -11.14
CA SER A 113 -2.73 12.11 -11.31
C SER A 113 -1.71 13.26 -11.30
N MET A 114 -2.17 14.51 -11.38
CA MET A 114 -1.30 15.69 -11.30
C MET A 114 -0.83 15.98 -9.87
N LEU A 115 -1.58 15.54 -8.87
CA LEU A 115 -1.25 15.68 -7.45
C LEU A 115 -0.85 14.33 -6.86
N ASN A 116 -0.17 14.38 -5.71
CA ASN A 116 0.06 13.19 -4.93
C ASN A 116 -1.22 12.77 -4.19
N PRO A 117 -1.43 11.47 -3.94
CA PRO A 117 -2.53 11.01 -3.10
C PRO A 117 -2.44 11.58 -1.69
N GLU A 118 -3.58 11.77 -1.06
CA GLU A 118 -3.70 12.11 0.36
C GLU A 118 -4.13 10.89 1.15
N GLY A 119 -3.64 10.78 2.40
CA GLY A 119 -4.02 9.71 3.31
C GLY A 119 -4.00 10.14 4.76
N GLU A 120 -4.30 9.20 5.64
CA GLU A 120 -4.17 9.38 7.09
C GLU A 120 -3.37 8.24 7.71
N VAL A 121 -2.58 8.52 8.74
CA VAL A 121 -1.89 7.50 9.52
C VAL A 121 -2.92 6.70 10.30
N VAL A 122 -3.00 5.40 10.03
CA VAL A 122 -3.90 4.48 10.74
C VAL A 122 -3.19 3.72 11.84
N GLU A 123 -1.86 3.54 11.71
CA GLU A 123 -1.04 2.86 12.73
C GLU A 123 0.40 3.39 12.71
N VAL A 124 0.99 3.58 13.88
CA VAL A 124 2.42 3.88 14.05
C VAL A 124 3.11 2.60 14.46
N LEU A 125 4.04 2.10 13.64
CA LEU A 125 4.74 0.84 13.88
C LEU A 125 5.97 1.01 14.78
N GLY A 126 6.59 2.18 14.77
CA GLY A 126 7.77 2.52 15.55
C GLY A 126 8.79 3.34 14.78
N LYS A 127 10.01 3.43 15.29
CA LYS A 127 11.11 4.11 14.61
C LYS A 127 11.62 3.27 13.43
N SER A 128 11.81 3.92 12.29
CA SER A 128 12.43 3.31 11.12
C SER A 128 13.86 2.84 11.45
N GLY A 129 14.23 1.64 10.95
CA GLY A 129 15.55 1.03 11.21
C GLY A 129 15.68 0.31 12.55
N SER A 130 14.62 0.20 13.34
CA SER A 130 14.55 -0.71 14.49
C SER A 130 14.16 -2.10 14.01
N HIS A 131 14.86 -3.13 14.48
CA HIS A 131 14.65 -4.52 14.07
C HIS A 131 13.18 -4.97 14.24
N ASP A 132 12.59 -4.66 15.39
CA ASP A 132 11.19 -5.02 15.68
C ASP A 132 10.23 -4.30 14.73
N THR A 133 10.48 -3.02 14.47
CA THR A 133 9.66 -2.22 13.53
C THR A 133 9.75 -2.77 12.11
N ASP A 134 10.94 -3.18 11.68
CA ASP A 134 11.14 -3.72 10.33
C ASP A 134 10.42 -5.06 10.15
N ILE A 135 10.44 -5.94 11.15
CA ILE A 135 9.68 -7.20 11.13
C ILE A 135 8.17 -6.93 11.06
N ILE A 136 7.66 -6.03 11.91
CA ILE A 136 6.24 -5.68 11.93
C ILE A 136 5.83 -5.03 10.60
N SER A 137 6.68 -4.17 10.02
CA SER A 137 6.39 -3.51 8.75
C SER A 137 6.24 -4.51 7.61
N ILE A 138 7.13 -5.53 7.54
CA ILE A 138 7.03 -6.61 6.56
C ILE A 138 5.73 -7.40 6.78
N ALA A 139 5.42 -7.77 8.01
CA ALA A 139 4.18 -8.48 8.31
C ALA A 139 2.95 -7.70 7.85
N ARG A 140 2.93 -6.38 8.08
CA ARG A 140 1.84 -5.49 7.63
C ARG A 140 1.78 -5.33 6.12
N GLU A 141 2.93 -5.26 5.45
CA GLU A 141 2.99 -5.16 3.99
C GLU A 141 2.36 -6.37 3.30
N PHE A 142 2.56 -7.57 3.87
CA PHE A 142 2.04 -8.82 3.35
C PHE A 142 0.72 -9.27 4.01
N ASP A 143 0.07 -8.39 4.79
CA ASP A 143 -1.18 -8.66 5.52
C ASP A 143 -1.10 -9.91 6.42
N LEU A 144 0.07 -10.14 7.02
CA LEU A 144 0.30 -11.24 7.95
C LEU A 144 -0.18 -10.84 9.34
N LYS A 145 -0.76 -11.81 10.07
CA LYS A 145 -1.16 -11.61 11.47
C LYS A 145 0.10 -11.57 12.35
N TYR A 146 0.40 -10.44 12.96
CA TYR A 146 1.53 -10.25 13.87
C TYR A 146 1.11 -9.88 15.31
N LYS A 147 -0.17 -9.61 15.52
CA LYS A 147 -0.76 -9.40 16.85
C LYS A 147 -1.65 -10.59 17.19
N PHE A 148 -1.43 -11.16 18.36
CA PHE A 148 -2.33 -12.17 18.88
C PHE A 148 -3.64 -11.52 19.35
N PRO A 149 -4.80 -12.19 19.16
CA PRO A 149 -6.05 -11.76 19.75
C PRO A 149 -5.92 -11.60 21.28
N ALA A 150 -6.66 -10.66 21.87
CA ALA A 150 -6.61 -10.43 23.30
C ALA A 150 -6.95 -11.69 24.15
N SER A 151 -7.84 -12.55 23.62
CA SER A 151 -8.16 -13.84 24.25
C SER A 151 -6.96 -14.79 24.33
N VAL A 152 -6.13 -14.84 23.28
CA VAL A 152 -4.93 -15.68 23.26
C VAL A 152 -3.85 -15.13 24.19
N LEU A 153 -3.70 -13.81 24.27
CA LEU A 153 -2.78 -13.18 25.23
C LEU A 153 -3.19 -13.46 26.68
N ALA A 154 -4.49 -13.32 26.97
CA ALA A 154 -5.02 -13.64 28.30
C ALA A 154 -4.86 -15.12 28.68
N GLU A 155 -5.01 -16.03 27.72
CA GLU A 155 -4.75 -17.47 27.92
C GLU A 155 -3.27 -17.73 28.18
N ALA A 156 -2.38 -17.11 27.40
CA ALA A 156 -0.94 -17.25 27.59
C ALA A 156 -0.45 -16.70 28.95
N GLU A 157 -1.04 -15.62 29.46
CA GLU A 157 -0.73 -15.08 30.80
C GLU A 157 -1.14 -16.03 31.94
N ASN A 158 -2.13 -16.89 31.72
CA ASN A 158 -2.59 -17.88 32.70
C ASN A 158 -1.80 -19.19 32.69
N ILE A 159 -0.89 -19.36 31.72
CA ILE A 159 -0.02 -20.54 31.66
C ILE A 159 1.10 -20.39 32.67
N SER A 160 1.26 -21.39 33.55
CA SER A 160 2.35 -21.40 34.54
C SER A 160 3.71 -21.44 33.85
N ASN A 161 4.60 -20.50 34.22
CA ASN A 161 5.99 -20.48 33.75
C ASN A 161 6.89 -21.55 34.43
N THR A 162 6.32 -22.39 35.31
CA THR A 162 7.04 -23.44 36.03
C THR A 162 6.76 -24.79 35.40
N ILE A 163 7.82 -25.44 34.89
CA ILE A 163 7.75 -26.85 34.45
C ILE A 163 7.74 -27.72 35.71
N HIS A 164 6.67 -28.45 35.95
CA HIS A 164 6.60 -29.39 37.03
C HIS A 164 7.43 -30.66 36.69
N LYS A 165 8.12 -31.22 37.72
CA LYS A 165 8.98 -32.42 37.54
C LYS A 165 8.26 -33.64 36.98
N GLU A 166 6.94 -33.67 36.97
CA GLU A 166 6.10 -34.70 36.43
C GLU A 166 5.87 -34.58 34.90
N GLU A 167 6.36 -33.50 34.29
CA GLU A 167 6.24 -33.22 32.84
C GLU A 167 7.55 -33.50 32.05
N ILE A 168 8.58 -34.04 32.74
CA ILE A 168 9.85 -34.48 32.19
C ILE A 168 9.91 -36.00 32.27
#